data_1622b6a980d2b402f9523689bd960fed
#
_entry.id   1622b6a980d2b402f9523689bd960fed
#
_cell.length_a   1.000
_cell.length_b   1.000
_cell.length_c   1.000
_cell.angle_alpha   90.00
_cell.angle_beta   90.00
_cell.angle_gamma   90.00
#
_symmetry.space_group_name_H-M   'P 1'
#
loop_
_entity.id
_entity.type
_entity.pdbx_description
1 polymer ?
#
loop_
_entity_poly.entity_id
_entity_poly.type
_entity_poly.pdbx_seq_one_letter_code
_entity_poly.pdbx_strand_id
1 'polypeptide(L)'
;GVTSISADVHKYGYTFKGASVVLYRSRDLLQHQFFWYDDWPGGLYASGTSAGTRSAAPIAGAWAAINHLGVDGYLRLAEIVRETTRRFQAGIAAIDGLRVTHEPDMSLFEFGSDTLDIAAIGDVMDDRGWNLDRQQGGLHLMVSPYHATVVDDFLGDLAFAAAHHGESRGVAASYGGVV
;
A
#
# COMPACT_ATOMS: atom_id res chain seq x y z
N GLY A 1 -11.55 16.20 -14.79
CA GLY A 1 -10.50 16.34 -13.80
C GLY A 1 -10.94 15.82 -12.46
N VAL A 2 -9.99 15.51 -11.55
CA VAL A 2 -10.26 15.02 -10.20
C VAL A 2 -11.00 16.09 -9.39
N THR A 3 -12.06 15.71 -8.71
CA THR A 3 -12.89 16.59 -7.87
C THR A 3 -12.58 16.45 -6.38
N SER A 4 -12.18 15.26 -5.95
CA SER A 4 -11.78 14.97 -4.57
C SER A 4 -10.71 13.87 -4.52
N ILE A 5 -9.93 13.86 -3.45
CA ILE A 5 -8.91 12.85 -3.17
C ILE A 5 -9.08 12.39 -1.72
N SER A 6 -9.26 11.11 -1.52
CA SER A 6 -9.14 10.48 -0.19
C SER A 6 -7.71 9.96 -0.02
N ALA A 7 -7.07 10.31 1.09
CA ALA A 7 -5.69 9.94 1.34
C ALA A 7 -5.49 9.46 2.79
N ASP A 8 -4.88 8.29 2.92
CA ASP A 8 -4.50 7.71 4.20
C ASP A 8 -3.10 8.16 4.58
N VAL A 9 -3.00 9.09 5.51
CA VAL A 9 -1.70 9.62 5.95
C VAL A 9 -0.84 8.56 6.66
N HIS A 10 -1.44 7.47 7.15
CA HIS A 10 -0.73 6.33 7.70
C HIS A 10 -0.13 5.38 6.65
N LYS A 11 -0.26 5.69 5.36
CA LYS A 11 0.40 4.99 4.25
C LYS A 11 1.59 5.81 3.79
N TYR A 12 1.52 6.52 2.69
CA TYR A 12 2.62 7.36 2.18
C TYR A 12 2.90 8.63 3.00
N GLY A 13 2.05 8.95 3.99
CA GLY A 13 2.34 9.98 4.98
C GLY A 13 3.26 9.53 6.11
N TYR A 14 3.56 8.23 6.19
CA TYR A 14 4.46 7.62 7.19
C TYR A 14 4.08 7.89 8.65
N THR A 15 2.77 7.96 8.92
CA THR A 15 2.26 8.12 10.28
C THR A 15 1.62 6.83 10.79
N PHE A 16 1.27 6.77 12.07
CA PHE A 16 0.51 5.64 12.60
C PHE A 16 -0.98 5.74 12.22
N LYS A 17 -1.70 4.62 12.28
CA LYS A 17 -3.11 4.53 11.89
C LYS A 17 -4.02 5.43 12.72
N GLY A 18 -5.14 5.86 12.12
CA GLY A 18 -6.23 6.56 12.81
C GLY A 18 -6.51 7.96 12.27
N ALA A 19 -5.76 8.46 11.30
CA ALA A 19 -6.07 9.68 10.57
C ALA A 19 -6.04 9.44 9.07
N SER A 20 -7.04 9.99 8.39
CA SER A 20 -7.16 10.08 6.94
C SER A 20 -7.71 11.43 6.57
N VAL A 21 -7.48 11.87 5.36
CA VAL A 21 -7.95 13.16 4.86
C VAL A 21 -8.75 12.98 3.58
N VAL A 22 -9.74 13.85 3.40
CA VAL A 22 -10.41 14.03 2.12
C VAL A 22 -10.17 15.46 1.66
N LEU A 23 -9.61 15.61 0.50
CA LEU A 23 -9.31 16.89 -0.13
C LEU A 23 -10.33 17.16 -1.22
N TYR A 24 -10.86 18.37 -1.28
CA TYR A 24 -11.81 18.81 -2.30
C TYR A 24 -11.20 19.91 -3.14
N ARG A 25 -11.47 19.91 -4.44
CA ARG A 25 -10.99 20.93 -5.37
C ARG A 25 -11.58 22.32 -5.08
N SER A 26 -12.82 22.38 -4.52
CA SER A 26 -13.48 23.61 -4.16
C SER A 26 -14.35 23.47 -2.92
N ARG A 27 -14.70 24.61 -2.32
CA ARG A 27 -15.64 24.66 -1.19
C ARG A 27 -17.06 24.23 -1.59
N ASP A 28 -17.44 24.47 -2.84
CA ASP A 28 -18.75 24.06 -3.36
C ASP A 28 -18.90 22.54 -3.39
N LEU A 29 -17.78 21.81 -3.61
CA LEU A 29 -17.76 20.35 -3.50
C LEU A 29 -17.73 19.90 -2.06
N LEU A 30 -16.95 20.55 -1.21
CA LEU A 30 -16.82 20.23 0.21
C LEU A 30 -18.15 20.32 0.95
N GLN A 31 -19.00 21.30 0.62
CA GLN A 31 -20.29 21.49 1.32
C GLN A 31 -21.19 20.24 1.24
N HIS A 32 -21.09 19.42 0.19
CA HIS A 32 -21.89 18.21 0.03
C HIS A 32 -21.48 17.05 0.96
N GLN A 33 -20.35 17.17 1.65
CA GLN A 33 -19.94 16.22 2.69
C GLN A 33 -20.70 16.41 3.99
N PHE A 34 -21.19 17.63 4.24
CA PHE A 34 -21.85 17.94 5.50
C PHE A 34 -23.28 17.42 5.52
N PHE A 35 -23.57 16.58 6.51
CA PHE A 35 -24.94 16.28 6.90
C PHE A 35 -25.41 17.34 7.88
N TRP A 36 -26.63 17.84 7.70
CA TRP A 36 -27.31 18.70 8.66
C TRP A 36 -28.79 18.41 8.66
N TYR A 37 -29.41 18.54 9.83
CA TYR A 37 -30.82 18.29 10.02
C TYR A 37 -31.34 19.13 11.22
N ASP A 38 -32.45 19.80 11.05
CA ASP A 38 -33.03 20.74 12.03
C ASP A 38 -34.44 20.38 12.46
N ASP A 39 -35.07 19.38 11.83
CA ASP A 39 -36.44 18.95 12.14
C ASP A 39 -36.44 17.76 13.12
N TRP A 40 -35.94 18.01 14.33
CA TRP A 40 -35.96 17.04 15.44
C TRP A 40 -35.96 17.76 16.79
N PRO A 41 -36.41 17.10 17.91
CA PRO A 41 -36.55 17.76 19.21
C PRO A 41 -35.29 18.39 19.82
N GLY A 42 -34.08 17.96 19.40
CA GLY A 42 -32.81 18.48 19.88
C GLY A 42 -32.30 19.72 19.14
N GLY A 43 -33.04 20.21 18.15
CA GLY A 43 -32.63 21.36 17.32
C GLY A 43 -31.67 21.01 16.18
N LEU A 44 -30.83 21.94 15.75
CA LEU A 44 -29.90 21.73 14.65
C LEU A 44 -28.83 20.70 15.01
N TYR A 45 -28.72 19.66 14.19
CA TYR A 45 -27.58 18.75 14.16
C TYR A 45 -26.78 18.92 12.87
N ALA A 46 -25.47 19.07 12.98
CA ALA A 46 -24.59 19.16 11.83
C ALA A 46 -23.32 18.32 12.04
N SER A 47 -22.91 17.59 11.02
CA SER A 47 -21.69 16.76 11.04
C SER A 47 -21.04 16.75 9.67
N GLY A 48 -19.73 16.94 9.61
CA GLY A 48 -18.94 16.82 8.39
C GLY A 48 -18.48 15.38 8.12
N THR A 49 -18.82 14.41 8.98
CA THR A 49 -18.34 13.03 8.87
C THR A 49 -19.33 12.04 9.47
N SER A 50 -19.25 10.79 9.03
CA SER A 50 -20.07 9.70 9.60
C SER A 50 -19.76 9.42 11.08
N ALA A 51 -18.48 9.50 11.48
CA ALA A 51 -18.07 9.37 12.87
C ALA A 51 -18.19 10.72 13.62
N GLY A 52 -18.61 10.68 14.88
CA GLY A 52 -18.66 11.85 15.76
C GLY A 52 -17.26 12.26 16.25
N THR A 53 -17.06 12.20 17.58
CA THR A 53 -15.77 12.53 18.21
C THR A 53 -14.66 11.58 17.76
N ARG A 54 -13.48 12.14 17.47
CA ARG A 54 -12.29 11.40 17.10
C ARG A 54 -11.13 11.68 18.02
N SER A 55 -10.22 10.71 18.19
CA SER A 55 -8.98 10.92 18.92
C SER A 55 -8.10 11.98 18.25
N ALA A 56 -7.57 12.90 19.03
CA ALA A 56 -6.64 13.92 18.54
C ALA A 56 -5.21 13.34 18.32
N ALA A 57 -4.86 12.22 18.94
CA ALA A 57 -3.52 11.67 18.88
C ALA A 57 -3.07 11.30 17.44
N PRO A 58 -3.87 10.59 16.60
CA PRO A 58 -3.51 10.34 15.21
C PRO A 58 -3.38 11.62 14.37
N ILE A 59 -4.21 12.63 14.66
CA ILE A 59 -4.16 13.93 13.95
C ILE A 59 -2.86 14.67 14.31
N ALA A 60 -2.53 14.72 15.59
CA ALA A 60 -1.28 15.32 16.07
C ALA A 60 -0.05 14.58 15.54
N GLY A 61 -0.09 13.23 15.50
CA GLY A 61 0.97 12.43 14.92
C GLY A 61 1.16 12.67 13.42
N ALA A 62 0.08 12.79 12.66
CA ALA A 62 0.13 13.15 11.25
C ALA A 62 0.74 14.54 11.05
N TRP A 63 0.30 15.52 11.83
CA TRP A 63 0.86 16.88 11.81
C TRP A 63 2.34 16.88 12.11
N ALA A 64 2.77 16.17 13.16
CA ALA A 64 4.18 16.07 13.55
C ALA A 64 5.04 15.45 12.45
N ALA A 65 4.60 14.32 11.86
CA ALA A 65 5.33 13.65 10.78
C ALA A 65 5.46 14.54 9.53
N ILE A 66 4.38 15.19 9.12
CA ILE A 66 4.38 16.09 7.95
C ILE A 66 5.34 17.27 8.16
N ASN A 67 5.33 17.88 9.36
CA ASN A 67 6.21 19.00 9.64
C ASN A 67 7.68 18.57 9.85
N HIS A 68 7.90 17.39 10.43
CA HIS A 68 9.25 16.85 10.63
C HIS A 68 9.94 16.50 9.31
N LEU A 69 9.22 15.79 8.42
CA LEU A 69 9.75 15.39 7.13
C LEU A 69 9.84 16.58 6.16
N GLY A 70 8.80 17.41 6.13
CA GLY A 70 8.69 18.47 5.16
C GLY A 70 8.72 17.96 3.72
N VAL A 71 8.71 18.87 2.76
CA VAL A 71 8.75 18.52 1.32
C VAL A 71 10.00 17.71 0.98
N ASP A 72 11.15 18.15 1.45
CA ASP A 72 12.43 17.50 1.13
C ASP A 72 12.54 16.09 1.72
N GLY A 73 11.98 15.87 2.93
CA GLY A 73 11.90 14.54 3.53
C GLY A 73 11.05 13.59 2.70
N TYR A 74 9.87 14.02 2.30
CA TYR A 74 8.99 13.22 1.44
C TYR A 74 9.60 12.95 0.06
N LEU A 75 10.26 13.92 -0.56
CA LEU A 75 10.95 13.73 -1.85
C LEU A 75 12.07 12.69 -1.73
N ARG A 76 12.88 12.74 -0.66
CA ARG A 76 13.92 11.73 -0.43
C ARG A 76 13.32 10.31 -0.26
N LEU A 77 12.25 10.18 0.52
CA LEU A 77 11.60 8.88 0.72
C LEU A 77 10.97 8.37 -0.58
N ALA A 78 10.34 9.23 -1.36
CA ALA A 78 9.77 8.88 -2.65
C ALA A 78 10.85 8.41 -3.65
N GLU A 79 12.02 9.05 -3.66
CA GLU A 79 13.14 8.65 -4.51
C GLU A 79 13.69 7.27 -4.13
N ILE A 80 13.87 7.01 -2.82
CA ILE A 80 14.28 5.69 -2.32
C ILE A 80 13.28 4.62 -2.76
N VAL A 81 11.99 4.89 -2.57
CA VAL A 81 10.93 3.94 -2.96
C VAL A 81 10.93 3.71 -4.46
N ARG A 82 11.03 4.76 -5.27
CA ARG A 82 11.07 4.68 -6.73
C ARG A 82 12.24 3.84 -7.23
N GLU A 83 13.43 4.09 -6.71
CA GLU A 83 14.63 3.35 -7.09
C GLU A 83 14.54 1.88 -6.66
N THR A 84 14.10 1.63 -5.43
CA THR A 84 13.91 0.27 -4.92
C THR A 84 12.87 -0.50 -5.73
N THR A 85 11.76 0.15 -6.12
CA THR A 85 10.73 -0.46 -6.98
C THR A 85 11.32 -0.90 -8.31
N ARG A 86 12.13 -0.05 -8.95
CA ARG A 86 12.82 -0.39 -10.21
C ARG A 86 13.79 -1.56 -10.05
N ARG A 87 14.50 -1.63 -8.93
CA ARG A 87 15.40 -2.77 -8.63
C ARG A 87 14.61 -4.07 -8.50
N PHE A 88 13.48 -4.07 -7.79
CA PHE A 88 12.60 -5.24 -7.71
C PHE A 88 12.09 -5.64 -9.09
N GLN A 89 11.55 -4.71 -9.85
CA GLN A 89 11.03 -5.00 -11.19
C GLN A 89 12.10 -5.59 -12.12
N ALA A 90 13.28 -4.98 -12.16
CA ALA A 90 14.40 -5.47 -12.99
C ALA A 90 14.89 -6.84 -12.52
N GLY A 91 15.02 -7.04 -11.20
CA GLY A 91 15.43 -8.31 -10.62
C GLY A 91 14.42 -9.44 -10.87
N ILE A 92 13.12 -9.16 -10.70
CA ILE A 92 12.06 -10.13 -10.99
C ILE A 92 12.06 -10.50 -12.49
N ALA A 93 12.14 -9.51 -13.37
CA ALA A 93 12.18 -9.75 -14.82
C ALA A 93 13.42 -10.50 -15.30
N ALA A 94 14.49 -10.53 -14.50
CA ALA A 94 15.71 -11.30 -14.79
C ALA A 94 15.63 -12.78 -14.35
N ILE A 95 14.59 -13.17 -13.59
CA ILE A 95 14.36 -14.56 -13.18
C ILE A 95 13.54 -15.25 -14.26
N ASP A 96 14.08 -16.34 -14.82
CA ASP A 96 13.42 -17.11 -15.87
C ASP A 96 12.01 -17.56 -15.43
N GLY A 97 11.03 -17.30 -16.29
CA GLY A 97 9.63 -17.64 -16.07
C GLY A 97 8.84 -16.63 -15.26
N LEU A 98 9.46 -15.64 -14.63
CA LEU A 98 8.76 -14.56 -13.93
C LEU A 98 8.62 -13.31 -14.79
N ARG A 99 7.56 -12.55 -14.56
CA ARG A 99 7.33 -11.25 -15.20
C ARG A 99 6.57 -10.30 -14.30
N VAL A 100 6.86 -9.03 -14.41
CA VAL A 100 6.00 -7.97 -13.86
C VAL A 100 4.79 -7.83 -14.76
N THR A 101 3.58 -7.89 -14.20
CA THR A 101 2.33 -7.93 -14.98
C THR A 101 2.01 -6.60 -15.64
N HIS A 102 2.26 -5.50 -14.93
CA HIS A 102 1.99 -4.14 -15.40
C HIS A 102 3.06 -3.20 -14.88
N GLU A 103 3.42 -2.19 -15.65
CA GLU A 103 4.27 -1.11 -15.18
C GLU A 103 3.47 -0.19 -14.26
N PRO A 104 3.86 -0.03 -12.99
CA PRO A 104 3.14 0.81 -12.05
C PRO A 104 3.55 2.28 -12.16
N ASP A 105 2.61 3.17 -11.90
CA ASP A 105 2.90 4.60 -11.69
C ASP A 105 3.59 4.86 -10.34
N MET A 106 3.39 3.96 -9.37
CA MET A 106 3.90 4.06 -8.00
C MET A 106 4.59 2.75 -7.59
N SER A 107 4.67 2.51 -6.31
CA SER A 107 5.43 1.43 -5.67
C SER A 107 4.62 0.17 -5.34
N LEU A 108 3.41 0.06 -5.85
CA LEU A 108 2.57 -1.14 -5.75
C LEU A 108 2.50 -1.80 -7.12
N PHE A 109 2.90 -3.06 -7.22
CA PHE A 109 2.81 -3.80 -8.46
C PHE A 109 2.64 -5.30 -8.20
N GLU A 110 2.19 -5.99 -9.23
CA GLU A 110 2.05 -7.44 -9.28
C GLU A 110 3.11 -8.04 -10.17
N PHE A 111 3.57 -9.22 -9.79
CA PHE A 111 4.36 -10.09 -10.64
C PHE A 111 3.78 -11.50 -10.65
N GLY A 112 4.00 -12.22 -11.70
CA GLY A 112 3.44 -13.55 -11.93
C GLY A 112 4.25 -14.35 -12.92
N SER A 113 3.67 -15.46 -13.34
CA SER A 113 4.26 -16.39 -14.31
C SER A 113 3.18 -16.97 -15.21
N ASP A 114 3.53 -17.22 -16.46
CA ASP A 114 2.71 -17.96 -17.39
C ASP A 114 3.12 -19.45 -17.48
N THR A 115 4.25 -19.82 -16.86
CA THR A 115 4.86 -21.16 -16.97
C THR A 115 5.14 -21.83 -15.63
N LEU A 116 5.31 -21.06 -14.55
CA LEU A 116 5.61 -21.55 -13.21
C LEU A 116 4.35 -21.45 -12.32
N ASP A 117 4.24 -22.31 -11.34
CA ASP A 117 3.20 -22.19 -10.31
C ASP A 117 3.55 -21.05 -9.34
N ILE A 118 3.01 -19.86 -9.61
CA ILE A 118 3.26 -18.66 -8.81
C ILE A 118 2.77 -18.79 -7.37
N ALA A 119 1.72 -19.59 -7.12
CA ALA A 119 1.22 -19.85 -5.78
C ALA A 119 2.20 -20.71 -4.99
N ALA A 120 2.79 -21.73 -5.62
CA ALA A 120 3.83 -22.57 -5.02
C ALA A 120 5.12 -21.77 -4.75
N ILE A 121 5.49 -20.85 -5.64
CA ILE A 121 6.59 -19.91 -5.40
C ILE A 121 6.32 -19.06 -4.16
N GLY A 122 5.10 -18.53 -4.02
CA GLY A 122 4.67 -17.80 -2.83
C GLY A 122 4.80 -18.63 -1.55
N ASP A 123 4.46 -19.94 -1.61
CA ASP A 123 4.62 -20.84 -0.46
C ASP A 123 6.08 -21.01 -0.02
N VAL A 124 7.01 -21.10 -0.97
CA VAL A 124 8.46 -21.14 -0.67
C VAL A 124 8.94 -19.82 -0.10
N MET A 125 8.42 -18.70 -0.61
CA MET A 125 8.75 -17.37 -0.07
C MET A 125 8.26 -17.20 1.37
N ASP A 126 7.05 -17.69 1.70
CA ASP A 126 6.54 -17.70 3.09
C ASP A 126 7.44 -18.50 4.02
N ASP A 127 7.91 -19.68 3.58
CA ASP A 127 8.81 -20.54 4.37
C ASP A 127 10.18 -19.87 4.61
N ARG A 128 10.55 -18.90 3.76
CA ARG A 128 11.74 -18.06 3.90
C ARG A 128 11.51 -16.76 4.66
N GLY A 129 10.28 -16.57 5.17
CA GLY A 129 9.91 -15.41 5.99
C GLY A 129 9.42 -14.20 5.23
N TRP A 130 9.12 -14.33 3.92
CA TRP A 130 8.55 -13.26 3.11
C TRP A 130 7.04 -13.43 3.03
N ASN A 131 6.30 -12.50 3.61
CA ASN A 131 4.83 -12.49 3.51
C ASN A 131 4.41 -11.64 2.30
N LEU A 132 3.93 -12.30 1.25
CA LEU A 132 3.50 -11.66 0.01
C LEU A 132 1.98 -11.73 -0.13
N ASP A 133 1.36 -10.62 -0.47
CA ASP A 133 -0.05 -10.61 -0.82
C ASP A 133 -0.30 -11.41 -2.10
N ARG A 134 -1.31 -12.27 -2.07
CA ARG A 134 -1.69 -13.16 -3.18
C ARG A 134 -3.05 -12.76 -3.67
N GLN A 135 -3.16 -12.26 -4.89
CA GLN A 135 -4.43 -11.85 -5.48
C GLN A 135 -4.44 -12.17 -6.97
N GLN A 136 -5.59 -12.58 -7.48
CA GLN A 136 -5.87 -12.73 -8.91
C GLN A 136 -4.84 -13.57 -9.70
N GLY A 137 -4.13 -14.45 -9.03
CA GLY A 137 -3.14 -15.33 -9.66
C GLY A 137 -1.73 -14.76 -9.72
N GLY A 138 -1.45 -13.66 -9.01
CA GLY A 138 -0.13 -13.06 -8.88
C GLY A 138 0.31 -12.86 -7.44
N LEU A 139 1.55 -12.43 -7.28
CA LEU A 139 2.14 -11.99 -6.02
C LEU A 139 2.32 -10.48 -6.07
N HIS A 140 1.91 -9.79 -5.00
CA HIS A 140 1.91 -8.35 -4.94
C HIS A 140 2.99 -7.83 -4.02
N LEU A 141 3.69 -6.79 -4.47
CA LEU A 141 4.66 -6.03 -3.68
C LEU A 141 4.18 -4.59 -3.50
N MET A 142 4.19 -4.14 -2.24
CA MET A 142 4.02 -2.74 -1.87
C MET A 142 5.34 -2.24 -1.30
N VAL A 143 6.12 -1.55 -2.11
CA VAL A 143 7.47 -1.13 -1.76
C VAL A 143 7.45 0.08 -0.84
N SER A 144 8.16 0.01 0.27
CA SER A 144 8.40 1.09 1.22
C SER A 144 9.91 1.41 1.30
N PRO A 145 10.33 2.49 1.96
CA PRO A 145 11.75 2.81 2.11
C PRO A 145 12.58 1.70 2.77
N TYR A 146 11.97 0.92 3.68
CA TYR A 146 12.62 -0.22 4.33
C TYR A 146 13.10 -1.27 3.33
N HIS A 147 12.36 -1.50 2.25
CA HIS A 147 12.68 -2.53 1.27
C HIS A 147 14.00 -2.29 0.53
N ALA A 148 14.53 -1.07 0.56
CA ALA A 148 15.87 -0.78 0.04
C ALA A 148 16.99 -1.59 0.75
N THR A 149 16.74 -2.01 1.99
CA THR A 149 17.72 -2.77 2.80
C THR A 149 17.65 -4.28 2.56
N VAL A 150 16.58 -4.78 1.95
CA VAL A 150 16.33 -6.23 1.83
C VAL A 150 16.07 -6.70 0.38
N VAL A 151 16.15 -5.80 -0.60
CA VAL A 151 15.82 -6.12 -2.00
C VAL A 151 16.70 -7.23 -2.58
N ASP A 152 17.99 -7.28 -2.23
CA ASP A 152 18.91 -8.28 -2.77
C ASP A 152 18.64 -9.65 -2.15
N ASP A 153 18.39 -9.71 -0.84
CA ASP A 153 18.02 -10.95 -0.14
C ASP A 153 16.70 -11.50 -0.69
N PHE A 154 15.70 -10.62 -0.87
CA PHE A 154 14.41 -10.98 -1.47
C PHE A 154 14.57 -11.59 -2.86
N LEU A 155 15.34 -10.93 -3.74
CA LEU A 155 15.55 -11.40 -5.12
C LEU A 155 16.32 -12.71 -5.15
N GLY A 156 17.28 -12.91 -4.25
CA GLY A 156 17.98 -14.18 -4.08
C GLY A 156 17.05 -15.33 -3.67
N ASP A 157 16.19 -15.07 -2.70
CA ASP A 157 15.18 -16.03 -2.22
C ASP A 157 14.11 -16.30 -3.28
N LEU A 158 13.69 -15.29 -4.02
CA LEU A 158 12.73 -15.45 -5.12
C LEU A 158 13.30 -16.29 -6.27
N ALA A 159 14.56 -16.08 -6.64
CA ALA A 159 15.23 -16.90 -7.65
C ALA A 159 15.34 -18.36 -7.20
N PHE A 160 15.66 -18.59 -5.92
CA PHE A 160 15.65 -19.92 -5.33
C PHE A 160 14.24 -20.53 -5.39
N ALA A 161 13.20 -19.79 -5.00
CA ALA A 161 11.82 -20.25 -4.99
C ALA A 161 11.35 -20.62 -6.41
N ALA A 162 11.67 -19.80 -7.41
CA ALA A 162 11.35 -20.08 -8.80
C ALA A 162 11.99 -21.38 -9.34
N ALA A 163 13.22 -21.71 -8.87
CA ALA A 163 13.93 -22.91 -9.27
C ALA A 163 13.55 -24.18 -8.49
N HIS A 164 12.95 -24.05 -7.28
CA HIS A 164 12.76 -25.16 -6.33
C HIS A 164 11.33 -25.28 -5.80
N HIS A 165 10.33 -24.61 -6.40
CA HIS A 165 8.93 -24.78 -5.96
C HIS A 165 8.42 -26.19 -6.31
N GLY A 166 7.54 -26.70 -5.44
CA GLY A 166 6.77 -27.92 -5.67
C GLY A 166 5.34 -27.59 -6.13
N GLU A 167 4.37 -28.36 -5.64
CA GLU A 167 2.95 -28.04 -5.78
C GLU A 167 2.51 -27.03 -4.72
N SER A 168 1.58 -26.14 -5.08
CA SER A 168 1.05 -25.17 -4.14
C SER A 168 0.28 -25.84 -3.00
N ARG A 169 0.43 -25.29 -1.82
CA ARG A 169 -0.36 -25.70 -0.61
C ARG A 169 -1.81 -25.25 -0.67
N GLY A 170 -2.20 -24.52 -1.71
CA GLY A 170 -3.57 -24.03 -1.89
C GLY A 170 -3.95 -22.91 -0.91
N VAL A 171 -3.00 -22.12 -0.45
CA VAL A 171 -3.27 -20.97 0.40
C VAL A 171 -4.15 -19.98 -0.38
N ALA A 172 -5.33 -19.68 0.17
CA ALA A 172 -6.28 -18.78 -0.45
C ALA A 172 -5.68 -17.36 -0.58
N ALA A 173 -6.06 -16.66 -1.64
CA ALA A 173 -5.74 -15.25 -1.79
C ALA A 173 -6.16 -14.49 -0.53
N SER A 174 -5.24 -13.74 0.07
CA SER A 174 -5.51 -12.93 1.24
C SER A 174 -4.97 -11.52 1.04
N TYR A 175 -5.81 -10.54 1.33
CA TYR A 175 -5.38 -9.15 1.44
C TYR A 175 -5.12 -8.83 2.89
N GLY A 176 -3.85 -8.52 3.21
CA GLY A 176 -3.46 -8.20 4.58
C GLY A 176 -3.76 -9.33 5.57
N GLY A 177 -3.50 -10.56 5.18
CA GLY A 177 -3.83 -11.75 5.96
C GLY A 177 -3.34 -11.66 7.38
N VAL A 178 -4.27 -11.63 8.31
CA VAL A 178 -4.03 -12.00 9.70
C VAL A 178 -4.31 -13.49 9.77
N VAL A 179 -3.27 -14.28 9.90
CA VAL A 179 -3.39 -15.68 10.30
C VAL A 179 -3.56 -15.72 11.81
#